data_aab27d275cd62baf361c304d8b5310a3
#
_entry.id   aab27d275cd62baf361c304d8b5310a3
#
_cell.length_a   1.000
_cell.length_b   1.000
_cell.length_c   1.000
_cell.angle_alpha   90.00
_cell.angle_beta   90.00
_cell.angle_gamma   90.00
#
_symmetry.space_group_name_H-M   'P 1'
#
loop_
_entity.id
_entity.type
_entity.pdbx_description
1 polymer ?
#
loop_
_entity_poly.entity_id
_entity_poly.type
_entity_poly.pdbx_seq_one_letter_code
_entity_poly.pdbx_strand_id
1 'polypeptide(L)'
;MAYLRVTKTPLMRRTPLGTYACFPHDFRLESFGPIMGIDEDSETLLMLCDGTRTREEILEELSKESGEPIEAFEEDFDAFVEYMVEKGALEWGDTSSYVEPIYQRNRPYSITMEVTSACNLSCVMCSTDSGTPAKDDITLEDVIPLVEQVKKVKPTPFAISGGEPLIKKDIVLYLVEELSPIREIAVSIFTNGTLITKDYAQQLHDAGLRIARVSLDGHTAAVHDAIRGKGAFKKTIQGIENLKELGIHVNTVSVISKLNYPYYTEIIDYVHNIADSTDFVGVYPWGRSTDDLNLTTEESFTFRVGSLRSEKIAAPVSPRNRCNVGETIYIKANGDIFPCFLLRFPEFKVGNIKDTELVDIYKTDMIQELLKVTVDNIKGCKDCYIRYYCGGACRAQAYRCSQSVYTPDTFDCERVRLTVKRIQENGEENTLKLLQELIDDTKKVDT
;
A
#
# COMPACT_ATOMS: atom_id res chain seq x y z
N MET A 1 22.97 -14.77 -22.49
CA MET A 1 22.63 -13.35 -22.59
C MET A 1 21.75 -13.02 -21.39
N ALA A 2 21.99 -11.95 -20.71
CA ALA A 2 21.17 -11.50 -19.59
C ALA A 2 20.25 -10.34 -20.05
N TYR A 3 19.03 -10.34 -19.59
CA TYR A 3 17.98 -9.38 -19.95
C TYR A 3 17.70 -8.48 -18.77
N LEU A 4 17.77 -7.15 -18.96
CA LEU A 4 17.54 -6.17 -17.89
C LEU A 4 16.04 -5.87 -17.74
N ARG A 5 15.56 -5.93 -16.50
CA ARG A 5 14.14 -5.65 -16.20
C ARG A 5 13.94 -5.04 -14.84
N VAL A 6 12.83 -4.32 -14.69
CA VAL A 6 12.36 -3.92 -13.37
C VAL A 6 11.98 -5.15 -12.53
N THR A 7 12.32 -5.13 -11.25
CA THR A 7 11.92 -6.21 -10.32
C THR A 7 10.42 -6.25 -10.12
N LYS A 8 9.80 -5.07 -10.01
CA LYS A 8 8.36 -4.81 -9.93
C LYS A 8 8.06 -3.53 -10.69
N THR A 9 6.92 -3.46 -11.37
CA THR A 9 6.48 -2.27 -12.10
C THR A 9 6.32 -1.07 -11.15
N PRO A 10 7.12 0.01 -11.28
CA PRO A 10 7.04 1.18 -10.41
C PRO A 10 5.84 2.06 -10.73
N LEU A 11 5.31 2.71 -9.70
CA LEU A 11 4.34 3.79 -9.84
C LEU A 11 5.07 5.12 -10.03
N MET A 12 4.79 5.79 -11.14
CA MET A 12 5.39 7.12 -11.40
C MET A 12 4.58 8.22 -10.73
N ARG A 13 5.25 9.03 -9.91
CA ARG A 13 4.70 10.25 -9.31
C ARG A 13 5.27 11.47 -10.04
N ARG A 14 4.46 12.06 -10.92
CA ARG A 14 4.81 13.31 -11.59
C ARG A 14 4.21 14.48 -10.83
N THR A 15 5.05 15.40 -10.41
CA THR A 15 4.68 16.64 -9.72
C THR A 15 5.37 17.83 -10.40
N PRO A 16 4.95 19.07 -10.17
CA PRO A 16 5.71 20.24 -10.64
C PRO A 16 7.16 20.31 -10.10
N LEU A 17 7.48 19.52 -9.08
CA LEU A 17 8.83 19.44 -8.48
C LEU A 17 9.70 18.34 -9.09
N GLY A 18 9.19 17.57 -10.04
CA GLY A 18 9.92 16.49 -10.70
C GLY A 18 9.15 15.17 -10.76
N THR A 19 9.78 14.18 -11.38
CA THR A 19 9.28 12.82 -11.54
C THR A 19 9.98 11.88 -10.56
N TYR A 20 9.22 10.99 -9.95
CA TYR A 20 9.70 10.04 -8.94
C TYR A 20 9.19 8.64 -9.26
N ALA A 21 10.10 7.68 -9.40
CA ALA A 21 9.77 6.26 -9.51
C ALA A 21 9.60 5.66 -8.11
N CYS A 22 8.43 5.10 -7.84
CA CYS A 22 8.09 4.48 -6.57
C CYS A 22 7.96 2.98 -6.79
N PHE A 23 8.98 2.23 -6.41
CA PHE A 23 9.01 0.78 -6.57
C PHE A 23 8.18 0.12 -5.46
N PRO A 24 7.33 -0.87 -5.77
CA PRO A 24 6.58 -1.58 -4.76
C PRO A 24 7.51 -2.45 -3.90
N HIS A 25 7.24 -2.48 -2.60
CA HIS A 25 7.92 -3.38 -1.67
C HIS A 25 7.08 -4.64 -1.46
N ASP A 26 7.71 -5.82 -1.42
CA ASP A 26 7.00 -7.10 -1.30
C ASP A 26 6.19 -7.25 0.00
N PHE A 27 6.56 -6.50 1.05
CA PHE A 27 6.06 -6.72 2.39
C PHE A 27 5.08 -5.66 2.91
N ARG A 28 4.75 -4.61 2.13
CA ARG A 28 3.89 -3.53 2.62
C ARG A 28 2.89 -3.05 1.55
N LEU A 29 1.60 -3.04 1.90
CA LEU A 29 0.52 -2.57 1.01
C LEU A 29 0.56 -1.06 0.74
N GLU A 30 1.06 -0.26 1.68
CA GLU A 30 1.03 1.20 1.62
C GLU A 30 2.42 1.84 1.52
N SER A 31 3.49 1.08 1.74
CA SER A 31 4.86 1.57 1.60
C SER A 31 5.45 1.07 0.30
N PHE A 32 5.81 2.01 -0.54
CA PHE A 32 6.68 1.75 -1.67
C PHE A 32 8.08 1.38 -1.16
N GLY A 33 8.81 0.57 -1.92
CA GLY A 33 10.24 0.38 -1.79
C GLY A 33 10.99 1.70 -2.04
N PRO A 34 12.19 1.64 -2.62
CA PRO A 34 12.92 2.85 -2.93
C PRO A 34 12.08 3.84 -3.74
N ILE A 35 12.08 5.11 -3.31
CA ILE A 35 11.50 6.22 -4.06
C ILE A 35 12.68 7.02 -4.57
N MET A 36 12.80 7.11 -5.90
CA MET A 36 13.92 7.74 -6.57
C MET A 36 13.42 8.90 -7.42
N GLY A 37 14.06 10.08 -7.30
CA GLY A 37 13.93 11.14 -8.28
C GLY A 37 14.58 10.67 -9.59
N ILE A 38 13.90 10.81 -10.71
CA ILE A 38 14.39 10.45 -12.03
C ILE A 38 14.19 11.62 -12.99
N ASP A 39 15.15 11.85 -13.86
CA ASP A 39 15.06 12.75 -15.00
C ASP A 39 14.48 12.04 -16.24
N GLU A 40 14.40 12.76 -17.36
CA GLU A 40 13.86 12.22 -18.61
C GLU A 40 14.71 11.08 -19.15
N ASP A 41 16.05 11.17 -19.03
CA ASP A 41 16.97 10.14 -19.50
C ASP A 41 16.83 8.85 -18.68
N SER A 42 16.76 8.99 -17.35
CA SER A 42 16.49 7.86 -16.45
C SER A 42 15.10 7.24 -16.68
N GLU A 43 14.07 8.05 -16.99
CA GLU A 43 12.75 7.54 -17.35
C GLU A 43 12.80 6.76 -18.66
N THR A 44 13.48 7.29 -19.68
CA THR A 44 13.70 6.62 -20.97
C THR A 44 14.42 5.28 -20.78
N LEU A 45 15.50 5.28 -19.98
CA LEU A 45 16.22 4.04 -19.67
C LEU A 45 15.31 3.02 -18.94
N LEU A 46 14.53 3.45 -17.95
CA LEU A 46 13.58 2.56 -17.27
C LEU A 46 12.55 1.95 -18.23
N MET A 47 12.10 2.69 -19.24
CA MET A 47 11.17 2.17 -20.24
C MET A 47 11.78 1.04 -21.09
N LEU A 48 13.09 1.02 -21.27
CA LEU A 48 13.80 -0.04 -21.96
C LEU A 48 14.09 -1.27 -21.09
N CYS A 49 14.00 -1.13 -19.75
CA CYS A 49 14.19 -2.21 -18.78
C CYS A 49 12.94 -3.10 -18.63
N ASP A 50 12.42 -3.59 -19.74
CA ASP A 50 11.19 -4.40 -19.81
C ASP A 50 11.44 -5.93 -19.80
N GLY A 51 12.70 -6.36 -19.71
CA GLY A 51 13.08 -7.78 -19.69
C GLY A 51 13.14 -8.46 -21.06
N THR A 52 12.98 -7.71 -22.13
CA THR A 52 13.09 -8.26 -23.50
C THR A 52 14.41 -7.96 -24.16
N ARG A 53 15.19 -7.04 -23.60
CA ARG A 53 16.46 -6.51 -24.16
C ARG A 53 17.67 -6.91 -23.33
N THR A 54 18.77 -7.18 -24.00
CA THR A 54 20.10 -7.29 -23.39
C THR A 54 20.69 -5.89 -23.14
N ARG A 55 21.84 -5.85 -22.44
CA ARG A 55 22.60 -4.62 -22.22
C ARG A 55 22.94 -3.92 -23.53
N GLU A 56 23.47 -4.68 -24.48
CA GLU A 56 23.89 -4.19 -25.77
C GLU A 56 22.75 -3.62 -26.58
N GLU A 57 21.60 -4.31 -26.60
CA GLU A 57 20.38 -3.85 -27.28
C GLU A 57 19.81 -2.57 -26.67
N ILE A 58 19.90 -2.39 -25.34
CA ILE A 58 19.48 -1.15 -24.68
C ILE A 58 20.41 -0.01 -25.07
N LEU A 59 21.73 -0.20 -25.02
CA LEU A 59 22.70 0.82 -25.40
C LEU A 59 22.56 1.23 -26.87
N GLU A 60 22.30 0.28 -27.77
CA GLU A 60 22.02 0.59 -29.17
C GLU A 60 20.76 1.44 -29.36
N GLU A 61 19.69 1.13 -28.62
CA GLU A 61 18.44 1.89 -28.72
C GLU A 61 18.60 3.31 -28.14
N LEU A 62 19.32 3.46 -27.01
CA LEU A 62 19.63 4.78 -26.43
C LEU A 62 20.50 5.63 -27.37
N SER A 63 21.53 5.03 -27.99
CA SER A 63 22.37 5.70 -28.98
C SER A 63 21.59 6.17 -30.20
N LYS A 64 20.66 5.36 -30.67
CA LYS A 64 19.77 5.70 -31.78
C LYS A 64 18.80 6.84 -31.41
N GLU A 65 18.27 6.86 -30.19
CA GLU A 65 17.31 7.86 -29.72
C GLU A 65 18.01 9.21 -29.46
N SER A 66 19.16 9.20 -28.76
CA SER A 66 19.94 10.40 -28.45
C SER A 66 20.73 10.96 -29.62
N GLY A 67 21.12 10.09 -30.57
CA GLY A 67 22.05 10.42 -31.64
C GLY A 67 23.52 10.48 -31.19
N GLU A 68 23.83 10.13 -29.95
CA GLU A 68 25.19 10.10 -29.40
C GLU A 68 25.78 8.69 -29.52
N PRO A 69 27.12 8.57 -29.68
CA PRO A 69 27.77 7.29 -29.69
C PRO A 69 27.73 6.60 -28.31
N ILE A 70 27.69 5.27 -28.29
CA ILE A 70 27.56 4.49 -27.03
C ILE A 70 28.65 4.87 -26.02
N GLU A 71 29.87 5.08 -26.47
CA GLU A 71 31.04 5.43 -25.65
C GLU A 71 30.86 6.74 -24.87
N ALA A 72 29.89 7.58 -25.28
CA ALA A 72 29.61 8.86 -24.61
C ALA A 72 28.81 8.71 -23.29
N PHE A 73 28.06 7.62 -23.13
CA PHE A 73 27.17 7.41 -21.98
C PHE A 73 27.22 6.00 -21.38
N GLU A 74 28.08 5.10 -21.90
CA GLU A 74 28.16 3.70 -21.44
C GLU A 74 28.52 3.59 -19.95
N GLU A 75 29.45 4.42 -19.46
CA GLU A 75 29.86 4.43 -18.05
C GLU A 75 28.73 4.90 -17.13
N ASP A 76 27.98 5.92 -17.54
CA ASP A 76 26.84 6.43 -16.78
C ASP A 76 25.67 5.42 -16.75
N PHE A 77 25.43 4.74 -17.87
CA PHE A 77 24.47 3.64 -17.96
C PHE A 77 24.82 2.52 -16.99
N ASP A 78 26.05 2.03 -17.00
CA ASP A 78 26.48 0.93 -16.12
C ASP A 78 26.40 1.35 -14.65
N ALA A 79 26.81 2.56 -14.30
CA ALA A 79 26.71 3.09 -12.95
C ALA A 79 25.24 3.20 -12.46
N PHE A 80 24.33 3.67 -13.33
CA PHE A 80 22.91 3.74 -13.03
C PHE A 80 22.33 2.34 -12.82
N VAL A 81 22.58 1.39 -13.72
CA VAL A 81 22.07 0.03 -13.61
C VAL A 81 22.60 -0.65 -12.35
N GLU A 82 23.90 -0.54 -12.05
CA GLU A 82 24.51 -1.10 -10.83
C GLU A 82 23.82 -0.54 -9.57
N TYR A 83 23.63 0.77 -9.51
CA TYR A 83 22.91 1.42 -8.40
C TYR A 83 21.47 0.89 -8.27
N MET A 84 20.73 0.79 -9.37
CA MET A 84 19.35 0.34 -9.37
C MET A 84 19.21 -1.15 -8.99
N VAL A 85 20.19 -1.97 -9.39
CA VAL A 85 20.25 -3.39 -8.99
C VAL A 85 20.58 -3.51 -7.50
N GLU A 86 21.54 -2.74 -6.98
CA GLU A 86 21.85 -2.69 -5.54
C GLU A 86 20.61 -2.30 -4.71
N LYS A 87 19.80 -1.36 -5.20
CA LYS A 87 18.54 -0.95 -4.55
C LYS A 87 17.39 -1.94 -4.75
N GLY A 88 17.59 -3.01 -5.51
CA GLY A 88 16.56 -4.00 -5.79
C GLY A 88 15.43 -3.49 -6.70
N ALA A 89 15.68 -2.42 -7.45
CA ALA A 89 14.73 -1.84 -8.42
C ALA A 89 14.81 -2.52 -9.78
N LEU A 90 16.03 -2.89 -10.21
CA LEU A 90 16.30 -3.66 -11.42
C LEU A 90 16.93 -5.01 -11.09
N GLU A 91 16.85 -5.93 -12.05
CA GLU A 91 17.54 -7.22 -11.99
C GLU A 91 17.91 -7.71 -13.38
N TRP A 92 18.92 -8.59 -13.46
CA TRP A 92 19.26 -9.35 -14.65
C TRP A 92 18.56 -10.70 -14.66
N GLY A 93 17.85 -11.02 -15.73
CA GLY A 93 17.20 -12.31 -15.94
C GLY A 93 17.92 -13.15 -16.99
N ASP A 94 17.95 -14.49 -16.83
CA ASP A 94 18.60 -15.41 -17.75
C ASP A 94 17.78 -15.67 -19.03
N THR A 95 16.49 -15.30 -19.01
CA THR A 95 15.55 -15.48 -20.12
C THR A 95 14.82 -14.19 -20.43
N SER A 96 14.57 -13.96 -21.73
CA SER A 96 13.69 -12.87 -22.18
C SER A 96 12.27 -13.09 -21.65
N SER A 97 11.77 -12.14 -20.88
CA SER A 97 10.42 -12.19 -20.31
C SER A 97 9.94 -10.77 -20.07
N TYR A 98 8.93 -10.34 -20.80
CA TYR A 98 8.39 -9.00 -20.70
C TYR A 98 7.82 -8.71 -19.30
N VAL A 99 8.24 -7.58 -18.72
CA VAL A 99 7.68 -6.96 -17.53
C VAL A 99 7.33 -5.52 -17.86
N GLU A 100 6.14 -5.05 -17.51
CA GLU A 100 5.78 -3.64 -17.73
C GLU A 100 6.75 -2.72 -16.97
N PRO A 101 7.53 -1.89 -17.65
CA PRO A 101 8.61 -1.13 -17.01
C PRO A 101 8.10 0.05 -16.18
N ILE A 102 6.92 0.60 -16.51
CA ILE A 102 6.28 1.71 -15.79
C ILE A 102 4.77 1.47 -15.75
N TYR A 103 4.17 1.61 -14.56
CA TYR A 103 2.72 1.45 -14.40
C TYR A 103 1.92 2.50 -15.18
N GLN A 104 1.03 2.01 -16.04
CA GLN A 104 0.07 2.83 -16.76
C GLN A 104 -1.24 2.92 -15.97
N ARG A 105 -1.78 4.13 -15.77
CA ARG A 105 -3.03 4.37 -15.02
C ARG A 105 -4.29 4.00 -15.80
N ASN A 106 -4.29 2.82 -16.39
CA ASN A 106 -5.40 2.27 -17.19
C ASN A 106 -5.98 0.97 -16.60
N ARG A 107 -5.49 0.56 -15.44
CA ARG A 107 -5.85 -0.66 -14.71
C ARG A 107 -5.59 -0.51 -13.21
N PRO A 108 -6.10 -1.38 -12.33
CA PRO A 108 -5.77 -1.34 -10.90
C PRO A 108 -4.27 -1.52 -10.66
N TYR A 109 -3.65 -0.60 -9.91
CA TYR A 109 -2.30 -0.79 -9.40
C TYR A 109 -2.30 -1.83 -8.26
N SER A 110 -3.25 -1.73 -7.34
CA SER A 110 -3.45 -2.70 -6.27
C SER A 110 -4.92 -3.06 -6.09
N ILE A 111 -5.17 -4.27 -5.61
CA ILE A 111 -6.52 -4.74 -5.28
C ILE A 111 -6.52 -5.27 -3.85
N THR A 112 -7.50 -4.82 -3.06
CA THR A 112 -7.87 -5.45 -1.79
C THR A 112 -9.26 -6.04 -1.94
N MET A 113 -9.42 -7.33 -1.66
CA MET A 113 -10.67 -8.06 -1.83
C MET A 113 -11.15 -8.67 -0.52
N GLU A 114 -12.37 -8.34 -0.11
CA GLU A 114 -13.07 -9.07 0.94
C GLU A 114 -13.70 -10.33 0.35
N VAL A 115 -13.31 -11.49 0.85
CA VAL A 115 -13.89 -12.77 0.42
C VAL A 115 -15.12 -13.15 1.24
N THR A 116 -15.37 -12.48 2.35
CA THR A 116 -16.57 -12.67 3.20
C THR A 116 -16.77 -11.49 4.15
N SER A 117 -18.00 -11.20 4.50
CA SER A 117 -18.37 -10.30 5.59
C SER A 117 -18.37 -11.01 6.96
N ALA A 118 -18.30 -12.34 6.99
CA ALA A 118 -18.25 -13.13 8.22
C ALA A 118 -16.94 -12.93 8.99
N CYS A 119 -17.03 -12.86 10.31
CA CYS A 119 -15.88 -12.83 11.20
C CYS A 119 -16.15 -13.67 12.45
N ASN A 120 -15.16 -14.40 12.92
CA ASN A 120 -15.22 -15.15 14.16
C ASN A 120 -14.92 -14.31 15.41
N LEU A 121 -14.61 -13.02 15.23
CA LEU A 121 -14.41 -12.02 16.29
C LEU A 121 -15.42 -10.87 16.14
N SER A 122 -15.61 -10.13 17.24
CA SER A 122 -16.48 -8.92 17.29
C SER A 122 -15.71 -7.75 17.88
N CYS A 123 -14.65 -7.32 17.17
CA CYS A 123 -13.77 -6.24 17.61
C CYS A 123 -14.55 -4.92 17.80
N VAL A 124 -14.24 -4.19 18.88
CA VAL A 124 -14.94 -2.93 19.21
C VAL A 124 -14.69 -1.81 18.19
N MET A 125 -13.57 -1.87 17.46
CA MET A 125 -13.18 -0.88 16.43
C MET A 125 -13.14 -1.44 15.01
N CYS A 126 -14.00 -2.42 14.70
CA CYS A 126 -14.04 -3.02 13.36
C CYS A 126 -14.53 -2.02 12.31
N SER A 127 -13.68 -1.65 11.38
CA SER A 127 -14.00 -0.66 10.33
C SER A 127 -14.96 -1.19 9.26
N THR A 128 -15.15 -2.52 9.16
CA THR A 128 -16.07 -3.17 8.19
C THR A 128 -17.38 -3.61 8.81
N ASP A 129 -17.52 -3.50 10.14
CA ASP A 129 -18.67 -4.00 10.89
C ASP A 129 -18.97 -5.50 10.63
N SER A 130 -17.91 -6.27 10.50
CA SER A 130 -17.99 -7.68 10.16
C SER A 130 -18.47 -8.54 11.33
N GLY A 131 -19.10 -9.68 11.01
CA GLY A 131 -19.65 -10.59 12.01
C GLY A 131 -20.40 -11.75 11.36
N THR A 132 -21.74 -11.66 11.26
CA THR A 132 -22.55 -12.64 10.56
C THR A 132 -22.36 -12.50 9.04
N PRO A 133 -22.22 -13.62 8.28
CA PRO A 133 -22.09 -13.54 6.83
C PRO A 133 -23.35 -12.92 6.22
N ALA A 134 -23.16 -12.02 5.26
CA ALA A 134 -24.24 -11.49 4.46
C ALA A 134 -24.75 -12.57 3.49
N LYS A 135 -26.04 -12.48 3.12
CA LYS A 135 -26.66 -13.46 2.20
C LYS A 135 -26.10 -13.38 0.78
N ASP A 136 -25.55 -12.24 0.41
CA ASP A 136 -24.99 -11.90 -0.88
C ASP A 136 -23.45 -11.95 -0.91
N ASP A 137 -22.81 -12.51 0.14
CA ASP A 137 -21.37 -12.78 0.11
C ASP A 137 -21.02 -13.62 -1.12
N ILE A 138 -19.90 -13.27 -1.77
CA ILE A 138 -19.40 -13.96 -2.96
C ILE A 138 -19.12 -15.43 -2.70
N THR A 139 -19.26 -16.22 -3.76
CA THR A 139 -18.97 -17.65 -3.79
C THR A 139 -17.69 -17.93 -4.58
N LEU A 140 -17.22 -19.18 -4.56
CA LEU A 140 -16.06 -19.56 -5.38
C LEU A 140 -16.36 -19.41 -6.88
N GLU A 141 -17.59 -19.69 -7.31
CA GLU A 141 -18.01 -19.52 -8.70
C GLU A 141 -17.93 -18.05 -9.16
N ASP A 142 -18.19 -17.09 -8.26
CA ASP A 142 -18.03 -15.65 -8.55
C ASP A 142 -16.54 -15.27 -8.69
N VAL A 143 -15.64 -15.96 -7.96
CA VAL A 143 -14.20 -15.63 -7.89
C VAL A 143 -13.42 -16.21 -9.07
N ILE A 144 -13.79 -17.37 -9.60
CA ILE A 144 -13.11 -18.02 -10.73
C ILE A 144 -12.93 -17.07 -11.94
N PRO A 145 -13.98 -16.42 -12.48
CA PRO A 145 -13.81 -15.50 -13.60
C PRO A 145 -13.03 -14.23 -13.22
N LEU A 146 -13.12 -13.78 -11.97
CA LEU A 146 -12.35 -12.63 -11.48
C LEU A 146 -10.84 -12.91 -11.50
N VAL A 147 -10.42 -14.13 -11.13
CA VAL A 147 -8.99 -14.52 -11.13
C VAL A 147 -8.38 -14.37 -12.52
N GLU A 148 -9.09 -14.73 -13.59
CA GLU A 148 -8.61 -14.55 -14.96
C GLU A 148 -8.45 -13.06 -15.34
N GLN A 149 -9.28 -12.19 -14.80
CA GLN A 149 -9.13 -10.74 -14.95
C GLN A 149 -7.93 -10.21 -14.16
N VAL A 150 -7.75 -10.68 -12.90
CA VAL A 150 -6.60 -10.31 -12.05
C VAL A 150 -5.27 -10.73 -12.70
N LYS A 151 -5.22 -11.93 -13.33
CA LYS A 151 -4.03 -12.39 -14.07
C LYS A 151 -3.69 -11.47 -15.25
N LYS A 152 -4.69 -10.86 -15.90
CA LYS A 152 -4.47 -9.91 -17.00
C LYS A 152 -3.99 -8.54 -16.51
N VAL A 153 -4.59 -8.01 -15.42
CA VAL A 153 -4.26 -6.67 -14.91
C VAL A 153 -3.04 -6.65 -14.00
N LYS A 154 -2.65 -7.80 -13.45
CA LYS A 154 -1.44 -7.98 -12.61
C LYS A 154 -1.28 -6.88 -11.54
N PRO A 155 -2.21 -6.73 -10.62
CA PRO A 155 -2.11 -5.74 -9.56
C PRO A 155 -0.99 -6.10 -8.59
N THR A 156 -0.26 -5.10 -8.10
CA THR A 156 0.79 -5.31 -7.10
C THR A 156 0.66 -4.28 -5.98
N PRO A 157 0.18 -4.68 -4.79
CA PRO A 157 -0.20 -6.04 -4.34
C PRO A 157 -1.64 -6.45 -4.65
N PHE A 158 -1.92 -7.77 -4.52
CA PHE A 158 -3.26 -8.33 -4.37
C PHE A 158 -3.44 -8.80 -2.92
N ALA A 159 -4.38 -8.20 -2.20
CA ALA A 159 -4.59 -8.46 -0.78
C ALA A 159 -5.94 -9.15 -0.54
N ILE A 160 -5.91 -10.34 0.05
CA ILE A 160 -7.09 -11.09 0.46
C ILE A 160 -7.48 -10.62 1.86
N SER A 161 -8.71 -10.16 2.02
CA SER A 161 -9.27 -9.59 3.25
C SER A 161 -10.71 -10.08 3.46
N GLY A 162 -11.40 -9.46 4.41
CA GLY A 162 -12.80 -9.75 4.70
C GLY A 162 -13.15 -9.33 6.11
N GLY A 163 -14.18 -9.94 6.68
CA GLY A 163 -14.32 -10.00 8.12
C GLY A 163 -13.15 -10.80 8.70
N GLU A 164 -13.17 -12.12 8.49
CA GLU A 164 -12.00 -12.99 8.63
C GLU A 164 -11.93 -13.90 7.39
N PRO A 165 -10.97 -13.66 6.48
CA PRO A 165 -10.92 -14.39 5.21
C PRO A 165 -10.72 -15.90 5.39
N LEU A 166 -10.03 -16.31 6.44
CA LEU A 166 -9.74 -17.74 6.71
C LEU A 166 -10.98 -18.58 7.07
N ILE A 167 -12.16 -17.95 7.22
CA ILE A 167 -13.44 -18.66 7.29
C ILE A 167 -13.80 -19.27 5.91
N LYS A 168 -13.44 -18.58 4.80
CA LYS A 168 -13.65 -19.04 3.42
C LYS A 168 -12.41 -19.70 2.87
N LYS A 169 -12.04 -20.84 3.48
CA LYS A 169 -10.80 -21.55 3.20
C LYS A 169 -10.65 -21.93 1.73
N ASP A 170 -11.73 -22.38 1.10
CA ASP A 170 -11.80 -22.74 -0.31
C ASP A 170 -11.42 -21.58 -1.24
N ILE A 171 -12.02 -20.41 -1.02
CA ILE A 171 -11.73 -19.20 -1.79
C ILE A 171 -10.30 -18.71 -1.55
N VAL A 172 -9.86 -18.69 -0.27
CA VAL A 172 -8.50 -18.21 0.07
C VAL A 172 -7.43 -19.08 -0.56
N LEU A 173 -7.54 -20.41 -0.45
CA LEU A 173 -6.57 -21.33 -1.05
C LEU A 173 -6.57 -21.20 -2.57
N TYR A 174 -7.73 -21.16 -3.21
CA TYR A 174 -7.85 -20.98 -4.66
C TYR A 174 -7.18 -19.68 -5.13
N LEU A 175 -7.44 -18.54 -4.47
CA LEU A 175 -6.80 -17.27 -4.80
C LEU A 175 -5.28 -17.31 -4.65
N VAL A 176 -4.78 -17.93 -3.59
CA VAL A 176 -3.34 -18.05 -3.35
C VAL A 176 -2.70 -18.96 -4.39
N GLU A 177 -3.26 -20.15 -4.68
CA GLU A 177 -2.76 -21.11 -5.65
C GLU A 177 -2.68 -20.52 -7.07
N GLU A 178 -3.72 -19.78 -7.48
CA GLU A 178 -3.83 -19.24 -8.83
C GLU A 178 -2.99 -17.98 -9.07
N LEU A 179 -2.78 -17.16 -8.03
CA LEU A 179 -2.14 -15.86 -8.19
C LEU A 179 -0.67 -15.83 -7.71
N SER A 180 -0.30 -16.62 -6.71
CA SER A 180 1.08 -16.61 -6.17
C SER A 180 2.16 -17.04 -7.16
N PRO A 181 1.91 -17.92 -8.17
CA PRO A 181 2.91 -18.23 -9.18
C PRO A 181 3.25 -17.08 -10.13
N ILE A 182 2.39 -16.04 -10.17
CA ILE A 182 2.57 -14.90 -11.06
C ILE A 182 3.51 -13.90 -10.39
N ARG A 183 4.72 -13.78 -10.92
CA ARG A 183 5.80 -12.98 -10.33
C ARG A 183 5.40 -11.51 -10.06
N GLU A 184 4.63 -10.90 -10.94
CA GLU A 184 4.21 -9.51 -10.84
C GLU A 184 3.14 -9.28 -9.75
N ILE A 185 2.50 -10.34 -9.25
CA ILE A 185 1.43 -10.24 -8.25
C ILE A 185 1.97 -10.63 -6.87
N ALA A 186 2.08 -9.66 -5.96
CA ALA A 186 2.40 -9.94 -4.57
C ALA A 186 1.11 -10.28 -3.80
N VAL A 187 0.87 -11.57 -3.55
CA VAL A 187 -0.31 -12.03 -2.82
C VAL A 187 -0.08 -11.96 -1.32
N SER A 188 -1.01 -11.35 -0.59
CA SER A 188 -1.00 -11.31 0.88
C SER A 188 -2.38 -11.54 1.46
N ILE A 189 -2.45 -11.99 2.73
CA ILE A 189 -3.72 -12.09 3.47
C ILE A 189 -3.72 -11.12 4.66
N PHE A 190 -4.88 -10.48 4.91
CA PHE A 190 -5.16 -9.78 6.16
C PHE A 190 -6.00 -10.69 7.05
N THR A 191 -5.53 -11.02 8.23
CA THR A 191 -6.21 -11.96 9.14
C THR A 191 -6.08 -11.54 10.60
N ASN A 192 -7.03 -11.94 11.44
CA ASN A 192 -6.87 -11.84 12.88
C ASN A 192 -5.96 -12.96 13.46
N GLY A 193 -5.53 -13.93 12.65
CA GLY A 193 -4.61 -14.99 13.01
C GLY A 193 -5.19 -16.12 13.87
N THR A 194 -6.41 -15.98 14.38
CA THR A 194 -6.97 -16.94 15.38
C THR A 194 -7.37 -18.29 14.81
N LEU A 195 -7.48 -18.41 13.48
CA LEU A 195 -7.85 -19.65 12.78
C LEU A 195 -6.64 -20.40 12.20
N ILE A 196 -5.42 -19.87 12.36
CA ILE A 196 -4.21 -20.42 11.79
C ILE A 196 -3.69 -21.58 12.65
N THR A 197 -4.18 -22.79 12.41
CA THR A 197 -3.60 -24.03 12.95
C THR A 197 -2.33 -24.40 12.17
N LYS A 198 -1.50 -25.33 12.67
CA LYS A 198 -0.33 -25.85 11.95
C LYS A 198 -0.70 -26.43 10.58
N ASP A 199 -1.78 -27.20 10.53
CA ASP A 199 -2.31 -27.79 9.30
C ASP A 199 -2.77 -26.71 8.29
N TYR A 200 -3.45 -25.65 8.77
CA TYR A 200 -3.88 -24.58 7.88
C TYR A 200 -2.71 -23.72 7.40
N ALA A 201 -1.74 -23.43 8.26
CA ALA A 201 -0.50 -22.74 7.88
C ALA A 201 0.24 -23.54 6.79
N GLN A 202 0.33 -24.87 6.92
CA GLN A 202 0.94 -25.75 5.92
C GLN A 202 0.19 -25.65 4.58
N GLN A 203 -1.13 -25.70 4.58
CA GLN A 203 -1.92 -25.56 3.35
C GLN A 203 -1.72 -24.21 2.67
N LEU A 204 -1.68 -23.12 3.44
CA LEU A 204 -1.40 -21.77 2.90
C LEU A 204 0.00 -21.67 2.30
N HIS A 205 1.00 -22.27 2.97
CA HIS A 205 2.38 -22.33 2.47
C HIS A 205 2.46 -23.13 1.17
N ASP A 206 1.85 -24.30 1.11
CA ASP A 206 1.87 -25.20 -0.06
C ASP A 206 1.13 -24.57 -1.24
N ALA A 207 0.04 -23.82 -0.98
CA ALA A 207 -0.66 -23.01 -1.97
C ALA A 207 0.20 -21.84 -2.52
N GLY A 208 1.32 -21.51 -1.87
CA GLY A 208 2.24 -20.48 -2.34
C GLY A 208 2.18 -19.17 -1.56
N LEU A 209 1.44 -19.09 -0.44
CA LEU A 209 1.44 -17.87 0.38
C LEU A 209 2.85 -17.60 0.94
N ARG A 210 3.29 -16.33 0.81
CA ARG A 210 4.60 -15.89 1.34
C ARG A 210 4.48 -14.75 2.33
N ILE A 211 3.33 -14.06 2.39
CA ILE A 211 3.13 -12.88 3.22
C ILE A 211 1.78 -12.98 3.94
N ALA A 212 1.79 -12.87 5.26
CA ALA A 212 0.59 -12.76 6.08
C ALA A 212 0.62 -11.47 6.91
N ARG A 213 -0.46 -10.71 6.87
CA ARG A 213 -0.64 -9.48 7.65
C ARG A 213 -1.57 -9.78 8.80
N VAL A 214 -0.98 -9.93 9.99
CA VAL A 214 -1.69 -10.40 11.18
C VAL A 214 -2.01 -9.24 12.10
N SER A 215 -3.28 -9.08 12.42
CA SER A 215 -3.75 -8.01 13.29
C SER A 215 -3.39 -8.27 14.76
N LEU A 216 -2.63 -7.35 15.39
CA LEU A 216 -2.22 -7.49 16.79
C LEU A 216 -2.20 -6.12 17.49
N ASP A 217 -3.21 -5.83 18.33
CA ASP A 217 -3.44 -4.52 18.94
C ASP A 217 -3.01 -4.42 20.41
N GLY A 218 -2.27 -5.39 20.92
CA GLY A 218 -1.79 -5.39 22.30
C GLY A 218 -0.62 -6.32 22.52
N HIS A 219 0.23 -5.98 23.48
CA HIS A 219 1.39 -6.77 23.91
C HIS A 219 1.03 -7.86 24.95
N THR A 220 -0.19 -7.82 25.48
CA THR A 220 -0.72 -8.80 26.45
C THR A 220 -2.17 -9.17 26.09
N ALA A 221 -2.63 -10.30 26.64
CA ALA A 221 -4.04 -10.71 26.51
C ALA A 221 -4.99 -9.65 27.08
N ALA A 222 -4.62 -8.96 28.17
CA ALA A 222 -5.46 -7.93 28.76
C ALA A 222 -5.74 -6.78 27.79
N VAL A 223 -4.72 -6.33 27.05
CA VAL A 223 -4.85 -5.21 26.10
C VAL A 223 -5.50 -5.66 24.80
N HIS A 224 -5.00 -6.75 24.21
CA HIS A 224 -5.49 -7.24 22.91
C HIS A 224 -6.95 -7.75 22.98
N ASP A 225 -7.25 -8.56 24.00
CA ASP A 225 -8.58 -9.17 24.15
C ASP A 225 -9.66 -8.14 24.49
N ALA A 226 -9.30 -7.04 25.17
CA ALA A 226 -10.23 -5.91 25.39
C ALA A 226 -10.73 -5.28 24.09
N ILE A 227 -9.95 -5.35 23.03
CA ILE A 227 -10.29 -4.81 21.70
C ILE A 227 -10.92 -5.88 20.81
N ARG A 228 -10.32 -7.09 20.75
CA ARG A 228 -10.67 -8.11 19.78
C ARG A 228 -11.53 -9.25 20.31
N GLY A 229 -11.65 -9.36 21.63
CA GLY A 229 -12.42 -10.39 22.28
C GLY A 229 -11.58 -11.42 23.04
N LYS A 230 -12.16 -11.98 24.07
CA LYS A 230 -11.51 -12.89 25.01
C LYS A 230 -10.85 -14.10 24.35
N GLY A 231 -9.58 -14.30 24.62
CA GLY A 231 -8.79 -15.45 24.12
C GLY A 231 -8.25 -15.26 22.71
N ALA A 232 -8.48 -14.10 22.06
CA ALA A 232 -7.93 -13.79 20.75
C ALA A 232 -6.40 -13.72 20.80
N PHE A 233 -5.81 -13.04 21.78
CA PHE A 233 -4.35 -12.88 21.91
C PHE A 233 -3.60 -14.22 21.80
N LYS A 234 -3.94 -15.18 22.64
CA LYS A 234 -3.28 -16.48 22.65
C LYS A 234 -3.35 -17.20 21.31
N LYS A 235 -4.51 -17.16 20.64
CA LYS A 235 -4.70 -17.80 19.33
C LYS A 235 -3.94 -17.06 18.23
N THR A 236 -3.93 -15.72 18.25
CA THR A 236 -3.21 -14.89 17.29
C THR A 236 -1.71 -15.14 17.37
N ILE A 237 -1.13 -15.18 18.60
CA ILE A 237 0.29 -15.48 18.79
C ILE A 237 0.63 -16.87 18.26
N GLN A 238 -0.19 -17.87 18.58
CA GLN A 238 0.02 -19.22 18.05
C GLN A 238 -0.07 -19.27 16.51
N GLY A 239 -0.96 -18.48 15.91
CA GLY A 239 -1.06 -18.35 14.46
C GLY A 239 0.20 -17.72 13.84
N ILE A 240 0.75 -16.68 14.47
CA ILE A 240 2.02 -16.04 14.06
C ILE A 240 3.16 -17.10 14.09
N GLU A 241 3.28 -17.82 15.19
CA GLU A 241 4.30 -18.87 15.33
C GLU A 241 4.17 -19.94 14.24
N ASN A 242 2.96 -20.43 13.99
CA ASN A 242 2.70 -21.46 12.98
C ASN A 242 3.09 -20.99 11.57
N LEU A 243 2.87 -19.71 11.23
CA LEU A 243 3.26 -19.14 9.93
C LEU A 243 4.79 -19.01 9.82
N LYS A 244 5.45 -18.53 10.88
CA LYS A 244 6.90 -18.32 10.90
C LYS A 244 7.67 -19.63 10.87
N GLU A 245 7.18 -20.71 11.51
CA GLU A 245 7.76 -22.06 11.42
C GLU A 245 7.91 -22.53 9.97
N LEU A 246 7.06 -22.04 9.03
CA LEU A 246 7.06 -22.39 7.61
C LEU A 246 7.78 -21.35 6.72
N GLY A 247 8.37 -20.30 7.32
CA GLY A 247 9.04 -19.23 6.57
C GLY A 247 8.09 -18.26 5.85
N ILE A 248 6.80 -18.25 6.21
CA ILE A 248 5.87 -17.22 5.74
C ILE A 248 6.21 -15.91 6.47
N HIS A 249 6.48 -14.85 5.72
CA HIS A 249 6.76 -13.52 6.28
C HIS A 249 5.54 -12.97 7.01
N VAL A 250 5.68 -12.73 8.30
CA VAL A 250 4.61 -12.17 9.13
C VAL A 250 4.82 -10.68 9.32
N ASN A 251 3.89 -9.90 8.75
CA ASN A 251 3.75 -8.47 9.05
C ASN A 251 2.64 -8.29 10.09
N THR A 252 2.95 -7.73 11.26
CA THR A 252 1.89 -7.37 12.22
C THR A 252 1.32 -5.99 11.90
N VAL A 253 -0.01 -5.88 11.95
CA VAL A 253 -0.73 -4.61 11.80
C VAL A 253 -1.39 -4.27 13.13
N SER A 254 -0.94 -3.19 13.77
CA SER A 254 -1.49 -2.70 15.04
C SER A 254 -2.30 -1.43 14.79
N VAL A 255 -3.60 -1.48 15.11
CA VAL A 255 -4.48 -0.31 15.10
C VAL A 255 -4.39 0.38 16.46
N ILE A 256 -3.89 1.60 16.47
CA ILE A 256 -3.76 2.39 17.71
C ILE A 256 -4.94 3.32 17.86
N SER A 257 -5.61 3.21 19.00
CA SER A 257 -6.82 3.95 19.40
C SER A 257 -6.67 4.42 20.85
N LYS A 258 -7.63 5.17 21.37
CA LYS A 258 -7.68 5.56 22.79
C LYS A 258 -7.62 4.35 23.75
N LEU A 259 -8.05 3.17 23.31
CA LEU A 259 -8.10 1.96 24.15
C LEU A 259 -6.70 1.38 24.46
N ASN A 260 -5.78 1.45 23.50
CA ASN A 260 -4.45 0.85 23.62
C ASN A 260 -3.29 1.87 23.53
N TYR A 261 -3.58 3.12 23.24
CA TYR A 261 -2.57 4.19 23.24
C TYR A 261 -1.77 4.29 24.55
N PRO A 262 -2.34 4.10 25.76
CA PRO A 262 -1.54 4.09 26.99
C PRO A 262 -0.42 3.06 27.03
N TYR A 263 -0.46 2.05 26.15
CA TYR A 263 0.49 0.93 26.06
C TYR A 263 1.26 0.92 24.74
N TYR A 264 1.30 2.05 24.01
CA TYR A 264 1.81 2.06 22.64
C TYR A 264 3.30 1.69 22.56
N THR A 265 4.11 2.06 23.55
CA THR A 265 5.55 1.73 23.63
C THR A 265 5.77 0.23 23.82
N GLU A 266 5.03 -0.38 24.73
CA GLU A 266 5.09 -1.82 25.00
C GLU A 266 4.59 -2.63 23.81
N ILE A 267 3.57 -2.13 23.09
CA ILE A 267 3.06 -2.76 21.86
C ILE A 267 4.14 -2.71 20.79
N ILE A 268 4.76 -1.55 20.56
CA ILE A 268 5.84 -1.39 19.57
C ILE A 268 6.98 -2.37 19.87
N ASP A 269 7.45 -2.41 21.11
CA ASP A 269 8.53 -3.30 21.52
C ASP A 269 8.18 -4.77 21.32
N TYR A 270 6.97 -5.16 21.71
CA TYR A 270 6.51 -6.53 21.60
C TYR A 270 6.40 -7.01 20.15
N VAL A 271 5.70 -6.24 19.27
CA VAL A 271 5.48 -6.66 17.89
C VAL A 271 6.76 -6.71 17.07
N HIS A 272 7.73 -5.82 17.33
CA HIS A 272 9.03 -5.87 16.66
C HIS A 272 9.86 -7.10 17.05
N ASN A 273 9.61 -7.70 18.20
CA ASN A 273 10.32 -8.89 18.64
C ASN A 273 9.74 -10.19 18.06
N ILE A 274 8.46 -10.21 17.69
CA ILE A 274 7.78 -11.44 17.27
C ILE A 274 7.50 -11.50 15.76
N ALA A 275 7.43 -10.36 15.07
CA ALA A 275 7.11 -10.28 13.64
C ALA A 275 8.35 -9.94 12.79
N ASP A 276 8.29 -10.24 11.50
CA ASP A 276 9.35 -9.92 10.55
C ASP A 276 9.27 -8.46 10.08
N SER A 277 8.07 -7.90 10.09
CA SER A 277 7.81 -6.46 9.89
C SER A 277 6.55 -6.02 10.65
N THR A 278 6.36 -4.72 10.82
CA THR A 278 5.25 -4.16 11.59
C THR A 278 4.70 -2.90 10.94
N ASP A 279 3.37 -2.77 10.91
CA ASP A 279 2.67 -1.56 10.51
C ASP A 279 1.81 -1.04 11.66
N PHE A 280 1.83 0.29 11.85
CA PHE A 280 1.01 0.98 12.84
C PHE A 280 0.07 1.93 12.13
N VAL A 281 -1.22 1.79 12.39
CA VAL A 281 -2.26 2.63 11.81
C VAL A 281 -3.15 3.24 12.89
N GLY A 282 -3.67 4.44 12.64
CA GLY A 282 -4.71 5.02 13.48
C GLY A 282 -6.06 4.36 13.22
N VAL A 283 -6.96 4.43 14.18
CA VAL A 283 -8.34 4.00 13.98
C VAL A 283 -9.05 4.95 13.00
N TYR A 284 -9.93 4.40 12.19
CA TYR A 284 -10.84 5.18 11.34
C TYR A 284 -12.27 5.00 11.82
N PRO A 285 -13.08 6.05 11.96
CA PRO A 285 -14.46 6.00 12.47
C PRO A 285 -15.42 5.45 11.38
N TRP A 286 -15.24 4.20 11.03
CA TRP A 286 -16.02 3.40 10.09
C TRP A 286 -16.52 2.14 10.78
N GLY A 287 -17.66 1.61 10.34
CA GLY A 287 -18.25 0.39 10.90
C GLY A 287 -18.62 0.57 12.37
N ARG A 288 -18.10 -0.30 13.27
CA ARG A 288 -18.31 -0.20 14.73
C ARG A 288 -17.41 0.85 15.40
N SER A 289 -16.38 1.34 14.70
CA SER A 289 -15.49 2.34 15.26
C SER A 289 -16.18 3.70 15.30
N THR A 290 -15.99 4.43 16.40
CA THR A 290 -16.58 5.74 16.66
C THR A 290 -15.50 6.82 16.83
N ASP A 291 -15.88 8.09 16.69
CA ASP A 291 -14.93 9.21 16.74
C ASP A 291 -14.22 9.36 18.11
N ASP A 292 -14.83 8.88 19.20
CA ASP A 292 -14.24 8.89 20.54
C ASP A 292 -13.05 7.94 20.71
N LEU A 293 -12.90 6.96 19.81
CA LEU A 293 -11.74 6.08 19.76
C LEU A 293 -10.53 6.72 19.05
N ASN A 294 -10.73 7.82 18.33
CA ASN A 294 -9.66 8.52 17.63
C ASN A 294 -8.66 9.13 18.62
N LEU A 295 -7.39 9.04 18.25
CA LEU A 295 -6.35 9.78 18.93
C LEU A 295 -6.45 11.27 18.63
N THR A 296 -6.02 12.11 19.56
CA THR A 296 -5.76 13.52 19.26
C THR A 296 -4.63 13.65 18.26
N THR A 297 -4.46 14.81 17.64
CA THR A 297 -3.35 15.09 16.72
C THR A 297 -2.01 14.83 17.39
N GLU A 298 -1.81 15.27 18.63
CA GLU A 298 -0.57 15.09 19.39
C GLU A 298 -0.30 13.60 19.73
N GLU A 299 -1.31 12.87 20.19
CA GLU A 299 -1.19 11.44 20.44
C GLU A 299 -0.87 10.65 19.17
N SER A 300 -1.56 10.98 18.06
CA SER A 300 -1.31 10.36 16.75
C SER A 300 0.11 10.63 16.24
N PHE A 301 0.62 11.83 16.47
CA PHE A 301 2.00 12.17 16.15
C PHE A 301 2.97 11.39 17.06
N THR A 302 2.74 11.40 18.36
CA THR A 302 3.63 10.78 19.37
C THR A 302 3.83 9.29 19.09
N PHE A 303 2.76 8.54 18.84
CA PHE A 303 2.93 7.10 18.57
C PHE A 303 3.61 6.84 17.21
N ARG A 304 3.38 7.66 16.19
CA ARG A 304 4.02 7.51 14.88
C ARG A 304 5.52 7.74 14.95
N VAL A 305 5.97 8.74 15.71
CA VAL A 305 7.40 8.99 15.96
C VAL A 305 8.00 7.87 16.81
N GLY A 306 7.32 7.45 17.87
CA GLY A 306 7.76 6.35 18.71
C GLY A 306 7.91 5.03 17.95
N SER A 307 7.05 4.78 16.93
CA SER A 307 7.15 3.57 16.11
C SER A 307 8.41 3.51 15.24
N LEU A 308 9.05 4.64 14.97
CA LEU A 308 10.30 4.70 14.21
C LEU A 308 11.54 4.30 15.03
N ARG A 309 11.42 4.17 16.36
CA ARG A 309 12.51 3.83 17.30
C ARG A 309 13.78 4.70 17.15
N SER A 310 13.63 5.92 16.66
CA SER A 310 14.72 6.87 16.47
C SER A 310 14.58 8.03 17.45
N GLU A 311 15.70 8.47 18.03
CA GLU A 311 15.74 9.71 18.84
C GLU A 311 15.48 10.95 18.00
N LYS A 312 15.77 10.86 16.69
CA LYS A 312 15.49 11.89 15.70
C LYS A 312 14.47 11.41 14.68
N ILE A 313 13.67 12.32 14.17
CA ILE A 313 12.65 12.00 13.17
C ILE A 313 13.33 11.81 11.81
N ALA A 314 13.51 10.53 11.42
CA ALA A 314 13.87 10.13 10.06
C ALA A 314 12.60 9.81 9.28
N ALA A 315 11.97 10.80 8.71
CA ALA A 315 10.77 10.61 7.89
C ALA A 315 11.12 10.62 6.41
N PRO A 316 10.52 9.74 5.59
CA PRO A 316 10.71 9.83 4.14
C PRO A 316 10.08 11.12 3.63
N VAL A 317 10.91 12.01 3.07
CA VAL A 317 10.47 13.23 2.40
C VAL A 317 10.52 12.97 0.90
N SER A 318 9.37 12.71 0.30
CA SER A 318 9.25 12.60 -1.15
C SER A 318 8.04 13.35 -1.65
N PRO A 319 8.17 14.11 -2.74
CA PRO A 319 7.03 14.84 -3.30
C PRO A 319 5.90 13.92 -3.73
N ARG A 320 4.67 14.37 -3.48
CA ARG A 320 3.45 13.74 -3.95
C ARG A 320 2.36 14.78 -4.15
N ASN A 321 1.62 14.66 -5.20
CA ASN A 321 0.54 15.59 -5.51
C ASN A 321 -0.87 15.04 -5.24
N ARG A 322 -1.00 13.78 -4.83
CA ARG A 322 -2.29 13.13 -4.60
C ARG A 322 -2.17 11.91 -3.68
N CYS A 323 -3.29 11.43 -3.16
CA CYS A 323 -3.41 10.08 -2.61
C CYS A 323 -3.70 9.06 -3.73
N ASN A 324 -3.64 7.76 -3.40
CA ASN A 324 -3.79 6.69 -4.39
C ASN A 324 -5.26 6.34 -4.72
N VAL A 325 -6.23 7.25 -4.45
CA VAL A 325 -7.63 7.03 -4.80
C VAL A 325 -7.78 6.86 -6.32
N GLY A 326 -8.49 5.80 -6.72
CA GLY A 326 -8.65 5.42 -8.12
C GLY A 326 -7.48 4.58 -8.69
N GLU A 327 -6.32 4.54 -8.05
CA GLU A 327 -5.23 3.61 -8.40
C GLU A 327 -5.35 2.28 -7.64
N THR A 328 -5.91 2.33 -6.43
CA THR A 328 -6.24 1.16 -5.63
C THR A 328 -7.71 0.81 -5.77
N ILE A 329 -8.02 -0.46 -5.92
CA ILE A 329 -9.40 -0.94 -5.99
C ILE A 329 -9.72 -1.78 -4.75
N TYR A 330 -10.91 -1.57 -4.23
CA TYR A 330 -11.44 -2.34 -3.12
C TYR A 330 -12.70 -3.09 -3.55
N ILE A 331 -12.70 -4.41 -3.36
CA ILE A 331 -13.83 -5.28 -3.66
C ILE A 331 -14.44 -5.74 -2.34
N LYS A 332 -15.71 -5.40 -2.12
CA LYS A 332 -16.47 -5.85 -0.94
C LYS A 332 -16.87 -7.32 -1.04
N ALA A 333 -17.23 -7.89 0.10
CA ALA A 333 -17.68 -9.28 0.21
C ALA A 333 -18.89 -9.64 -0.67
N ASN A 334 -19.71 -8.68 -1.10
CA ASN A 334 -20.79 -8.87 -2.05
C ASN A 334 -20.39 -8.65 -3.52
N GLY A 335 -19.11 -8.44 -3.78
CA GLY A 335 -18.56 -8.21 -5.12
C GLY A 335 -18.59 -6.76 -5.58
N ASP A 336 -19.16 -5.82 -4.84
CA ASP A 336 -19.17 -4.39 -5.20
C ASP A 336 -17.76 -3.82 -5.20
N ILE A 337 -17.45 -3.03 -6.23
CA ILE A 337 -16.13 -2.46 -6.49
C ILE A 337 -16.12 -0.97 -6.17
N PHE A 338 -15.08 -0.54 -5.43
CA PHE A 338 -14.87 0.84 -5.01
C PHE A 338 -13.44 1.33 -5.32
N PRO A 339 -13.21 2.64 -5.51
CA PRO A 339 -11.91 3.20 -5.86
C PRO A 339 -10.92 3.29 -4.69
N CYS A 340 -11.32 2.91 -3.48
CA CYS A 340 -10.50 2.90 -2.27
C CYS A 340 -11.22 2.17 -1.13
N PHE A 341 -10.46 1.51 -0.25
CA PHE A 341 -10.99 0.86 0.97
C PHE A 341 -11.81 1.80 1.86
N LEU A 342 -11.41 3.06 2.01
CA LEU A 342 -12.11 4.03 2.84
C LEU A 342 -13.21 4.80 2.07
N LEU A 343 -13.14 4.91 0.74
CA LEU A 343 -14.11 5.63 -0.10
C LEU A 343 -15.19 4.68 -0.65
N ARG A 344 -15.84 3.94 0.27
CA ARG A 344 -16.88 2.94 -0.05
C ARG A 344 -18.30 3.42 0.24
N PHE A 345 -18.55 4.69 -0.02
CA PHE A 345 -19.91 5.25 -0.04
C PHE A 345 -20.63 4.79 -1.31
N PRO A 346 -21.97 4.59 -1.27
CA PRO A 346 -22.72 4.06 -2.41
C PRO A 346 -22.48 4.78 -3.73
N GLU A 347 -22.33 6.11 -3.70
CA GLU A 347 -22.08 6.96 -4.86
C GLU A 347 -20.71 6.76 -5.52
N PHE A 348 -19.77 6.13 -4.84
CA PHE A 348 -18.44 5.78 -5.40
C PHE A 348 -18.34 4.33 -5.87
N LYS A 349 -19.45 3.59 -5.88
CA LYS A 349 -19.46 2.26 -6.47
C LYS A 349 -19.21 2.36 -7.98
N VAL A 350 -18.19 1.66 -8.47
CA VAL A 350 -17.76 1.69 -9.88
C VAL A 350 -18.10 0.42 -10.65
N GLY A 351 -18.66 -0.59 -9.99
CA GLY A 351 -19.09 -1.84 -10.62
C GLY A 351 -19.32 -2.96 -9.61
N ASN A 352 -19.52 -4.17 -10.13
CA ASN A 352 -19.55 -5.41 -9.35
C ASN A 352 -18.83 -6.50 -10.13
N ILE A 353 -18.08 -7.39 -9.45
CA ILE A 353 -17.29 -8.45 -10.10
C ILE A 353 -18.13 -9.43 -10.93
N LYS A 354 -19.44 -9.46 -10.71
CA LYS A 354 -20.38 -10.36 -11.41
C LYS A 354 -20.77 -9.86 -12.82
N ASP A 355 -20.55 -8.58 -13.09
CA ASP A 355 -21.00 -7.94 -14.34
C ASP A 355 -20.03 -6.90 -14.92
N THR A 356 -18.93 -6.60 -14.20
CA THR A 356 -18.00 -5.53 -14.59
C THR A 356 -16.58 -6.08 -14.73
N GLU A 357 -15.97 -5.89 -15.91
CA GLU A 357 -14.56 -6.23 -16.12
C GLU A 357 -13.64 -5.20 -15.42
N LEU A 358 -12.58 -5.67 -14.76
CA LEU A 358 -11.64 -4.81 -14.02
C LEU A 358 -11.02 -3.70 -14.89
N VAL A 359 -10.75 -3.98 -16.16
CA VAL A 359 -10.19 -2.99 -17.10
C VAL A 359 -11.21 -1.93 -17.50
N ASP A 360 -12.51 -2.24 -17.47
CA ASP A 360 -13.57 -1.30 -17.86
C ASP A 360 -13.86 -0.28 -16.76
N ILE A 361 -13.54 -0.61 -15.50
CA ILE A 361 -13.64 0.33 -14.38
C ILE A 361 -12.85 1.62 -14.68
N TYR A 362 -11.69 1.51 -15.34
CA TYR A 362 -10.83 2.65 -15.69
C TYR A 362 -11.36 3.50 -16.84
N LYS A 363 -12.40 3.06 -17.52
CA LYS A 363 -13.14 3.84 -18.54
C LYS A 363 -14.29 4.65 -17.93
N THR A 364 -14.63 4.43 -16.65
CA THR A 364 -15.72 5.13 -15.99
C THR A 364 -15.33 6.58 -15.66
N ASP A 365 -16.27 7.51 -15.83
CA ASP A 365 -16.08 8.93 -15.49
C ASP A 365 -15.66 9.09 -14.02
N MET A 366 -16.22 8.30 -13.11
CA MET A 366 -15.89 8.32 -11.69
C MET A 366 -14.39 8.11 -11.44
N ILE A 367 -13.81 7.05 -12.00
CA ILE A 367 -12.36 6.79 -11.83
C ILE A 367 -11.55 7.90 -12.49
N GLN A 368 -11.91 8.32 -13.71
CA GLN A 368 -11.19 9.37 -14.43
C GLN A 368 -11.21 10.70 -13.68
N GLU A 369 -12.31 11.07 -13.04
CA GLU A 369 -12.39 12.27 -12.20
C GLU A 369 -11.57 12.12 -10.91
N LEU A 370 -11.61 10.97 -10.25
CA LEU A 370 -10.79 10.72 -9.05
C LEU A 370 -9.29 10.75 -9.37
N LEU A 371 -8.89 10.25 -10.55
CA LEU A 371 -7.49 10.31 -10.99
C LEU A 371 -6.99 11.74 -11.24
N LYS A 372 -7.86 12.73 -11.45
CA LYS A 372 -7.51 14.15 -11.59
C LYS A 372 -7.41 14.90 -10.26
N VAL A 373 -7.84 14.31 -9.14
CA VAL A 373 -7.81 14.99 -7.83
C VAL A 373 -6.37 15.10 -7.33
N THR A 374 -5.82 16.32 -7.38
CA THR A 374 -4.46 16.64 -6.92
C THR A 374 -4.47 17.81 -5.94
N VAL A 375 -3.39 18.02 -5.24
CA VAL A 375 -3.23 19.15 -4.31
C VAL A 375 -3.38 20.52 -5.01
N ASP A 376 -3.17 20.56 -6.32
CA ASP A 376 -3.23 21.77 -7.11
C ASP A 376 -4.67 22.19 -7.45
N ASN A 377 -5.63 21.26 -7.35
CA ASN A 377 -7.05 21.52 -7.55
C ASN A 377 -7.94 21.27 -6.32
N ILE A 378 -7.36 20.84 -5.18
CA ILE A 378 -8.07 20.77 -3.91
C ILE A 378 -8.12 22.17 -3.29
N LYS A 379 -9.34 22.68 -3.06
CA LYS A 379 -9.58 23.99 -2.45
C LYS A 379 -8.84 24.12 -1.12
N GLY A 380 -7.99 25.16 -0.98
CA GLY A 380 -7.17 25.39 0.22
C GLY A 380 -5.87 24.58 0.31
N CYS A 381 -5.69 23.53 -0.53
CA CYS A 381 -4.39 22.88 -0.66
C CYS A 381 -3.50 23.58 -1.69
N LYS A 382 -4.06 24.10 -2.77
CA LYS A 382 -3.32 24.77 -3.86
C LYS A 382 -2.38 25.87 -3.37
N ASP A 383 -2.73 26.59 -2.30
CA ASP A 383 -1.94 27.68 -1.73
C ASP A 383 -1.11 27.23 -0.50
N CYS A 384 -1.03 25.93 -0.22
CA CYS A 384 -0.35 25.40 0.96
C CYS A 384 1.12 25.10 0.66
N TYR A 385 2.03 25.70 1.41
CA TYR A 385 3.49 25.55 1.22
C TYR A 385 4.04 24.14 1.49
N ILE A 386 3.24 23.24 2.08
CA ILE A 386 3.60 21.82 2.30
C ILE A 386 2.73 20.87 1.48
N ARG A 387 2.05 21.35 0.44
CA ARG A 387 1.09 20.51 -0.32
C ARG A 387 1.72 19.29 -0.95
N TYR A 388 2.91 19.40 -1.48
CA TYR A 388 3.61 18.27 -2.10
C TYR A 388 4.26 17.32 -1.08
N TYR A 389 4.47 17.73 0.16
CA TYR A 389 4.78 16.82 1.27
C TYR A 389 3.53 16.05 1.72
N CYS A 390 2.41 16.74 1.85
CA CYS A 390 1.13 16.18 2.32
C CYS A 390 0.45 15.27 1.28
N GLY A 391 0.44 15.66 -0.01
CA GLY A 391 -0.31 14.97 -1.07
C GLY A 391 -1.83 15.08 -0.93
N GLY A 392 -2.33 16.06 -0.15
CA GLY A 392 -3.76 16.32 0.04
C GLY A 392 -4.45 15.44 1.09
N ALA A 393 -3.72 14.59 1.80
CA ALA A 393 -4.23 13.68 2.85
C ALA A 393 -5.34 12.70 2.35
N CYS A 394 -6.26 12.27 3.21
CA CYS A 394 -7.24 11.24 2.89
C CYS A 394 -8.49 11.81 2.21
N ARG A 395 -8.75 11.44 0.95
CA ARG A 395 -9.93 11.89 0.20
C ARG A 395 -11.24 11.33 0.74
N ALA A 396 -11.21 10.13 1.31
CA ALA A 396 -12.39 9.53 1.95
C ALA A 396 -12.78 10.26 3.24
N GLN A 397 -11.81 10.66 4.04
CA GLN A 397 -12.06 11.45 5.26
C GLN A 397 -12.56 12.86 4.90
N ALA A 398 -11.95 13.49 3.88
CA ALA A 398 -12.44 14.77 3.36
C ALA A 398 -13.90 14.67 2.90
N TYR A 399 -14.24 13.61 2.14
CA TYR A 399 -15.60 13.38 1.69
C TYR A 399 -16.58 13.14 2.87
N ARG A 400 -16.20 12.32 3.85
CA ARG A 400 -17.02 12.09 5.05
C ARG A 400 -17.38 13.38 5.76
N CYS A 401 -16.42 14.32 5.88
CA CYS A 401 -16.64 15.57 6.62
C CYS A 401 -17.33 16.67 5.80
N SER A 402 -17.17 16.70 4.49
CA SER A 402 -17.59 17.82 3.65
C SER A 402 -18.43 17.45 2.43
N GLN A 403 -18.68 16.16 2.20
CA GLN A 403 -19.33 15.63 0.99
C GLN A 403 -18.61 16.01 -0.31
N SER A 404 -17.28 16.24 -0.24
CA SER A 404 -16.47 16.59 -1.41
C SER A 404 -15.06 16.02 -1.30
N VAL A 405 -14.56 15.42 -2.38
CA VAL A 405 -13.16 14.99 -2.49
C VAL A 405 -12.20 16.14 -2.82
N TYR A 406 -12.73 17.32 -3.15
CA TYR A 406 -11.98 18.54 -3.50
C TYR A 406 -11.82 19.52 -2.33
N THR A 407 -12.11 19.09 -1.10
CA THR A 407 -11.88 19.87 0.12
C THR A 407 -10.72 19.30 0.93
N PRO A 408 -10.06 20.08 1.79
CA PRO A 408 -9.06 19.55 2.70
C PRO A 408 -9.66 18.52 3.68
N ASP A 409 -8.87 17.54 4.05
CA ASP A 409 -9.08 16.77 5.26
C ASP A 409 -8.51 17.57 6.43
N THR A 410 -9.38 18.24 7.19
CA THR A 410 -8.96 19.18 8.25
C THR A 410 -8.19 18.50 9.38
N PHE A 411 -8.56 17.26 9.73
CA PHE A 411 -7.86 16.48 10.76
C PHE A 411 -6.42 16.15 10.33
N ASP A 412 -6.26 15.60 9.14
CA ASP A 412 -4.93 15.27 8.61
C ASP A 412 -4.11 16.52 8.28
N CYS A 413 -4.72 17.65 7.88
CA CYS A 413 -4.03 18.91 7.70
C CYS A 413 -3.30 19.36 8.97
N GLU A 414 -3.99 19.30 10.12
CA GLU A 414 -3.43 19.67 11.41
C GLU A 414 -2.30 18.73 11.82
N ARG A 415 -2.52 17.43 11.68
CA ARG A 415 -1.53 16.39 11.95
C ARG A 415 -0.26 16.54 11.10
N VAL A 416 -0.40 16.77 9.80
CA VAL A 416 0.75 16.95 8.90
C VAL A 416 1.53 18.23 9.23
N ARG A 417 0.85 19.34 9.53
CA ARG A 417 1.50 20.57 9.98
C ARG A 417 2.30 20.38 11.26
N LEU A 418 1.74 19.65 12.23
CA LEU A 418 2.45 19.29 13.45
C LEU A 418 3.68 18.41 13.14
N THR A 419 3.53 17.43 12.25
CA THR A 419 4.66 16.59 11.81
C THR A 419 5.79 17.43 11.21
N VAL A 420 5.47 18.33 10.28
CA VAL A 420 6.46 19.23 9.66
C VAL A 420 7.15 20.10 10.71
N LYS A 421 6.39 20.70 11.62
CA LYS A 421 6.94 21.50 12.72
C LYS A 421 7.92 20.68 13.57
N ARG A 422 7.54 19.46 13.94
CA ARG A 422 8.38 18.58 14.75
C ARG A 422 9.63 18.09 14.02
N ILE A 423 9.54 17.84 12.71
CA ILE A 423 10.72 17.54 11.90
C ILE A 423 11.69 18.75 11.93
N GLN A 424 11.17 19.98 11.79
CA GLN A 424 11.98 21.19 11.86
C GLN A 424 12.67 21.38 13.23
N GLU A 425 12.01 20.95 14.32
CA GLU A 425 12.56 21.05 15.68
C GLU A 425 13.54 19.90 16.03
N ASN A 426 13.27 18.66 15.58
CA ASN A 426 13.93 17.45 16.05
C ASN A 426 14.29 16.44 14.93
N GLY A 427 14.27 16.85 13.67
CA GLY A 427 14.58 15.97 12.53
C GLY A 427 16.07 15.65 12.43
N GLU A 428 16.40 14.52 11.79
CA GLU A 428 17.75 14.25 11.32
C GLU A 428 18.16 15.27 10.26
N GLU A 429 19.46 15.59 10.16
CA GLU A 429 19.99 16.60 9.27
C GLU A 429 19.55 16.41 7.81
N ASN A 430 19.61 15.18 7.31
CA ASN A 430 19.18 14.85 5.96
C ASN A 430 17.66 15.04 5.77
N THR A 431 16.84 14.63 6.73
CA THR A 431 15.38 14.84 6.70
C THR A 431 15.03 16.31 6.72
N LEU A 432 15.74 17.10 7.53
CA LEU A 432 15.56 18.57 7.59
C LEU A 432 15.91 19.24 6.26
N LYS A 433 17.03 18.85 5.66
CA LYS A 433 17.47 19.37 4.36
C LYS A 433 16.45 19.07 3.27
N LEU A 434 16.04 17.81 3.12
CA LEU A 434 15.06 17.39 2.12
C LEU A 434 13.69 18.07 2.31
N LEU A 435 13.25 18.25 3.57
CA LEU A 435 12.00 18.95 3.86
C LEU A 435 12.10 20.43 3.49
N GLN A 436 13.21 21.09 3.79
CA GLN A 436 13.41 22.50 3.47
C GLN A 436 13.46 22.72 1.96
N GLU A 437 14.20 21.90 1.23
CA GLU A 437 14.26 21.91 -0.23
C GLU A 437 12.85 21.75 -0.84
N LEU A 438 12.08 20.76 -0.38
CA LEU A 438 10.71 20.54 -0.83
C LEU A 438 9.79 21.76 -0.57
N ILE A 439 9.90 22.39 0.60
CA ILE A 439 9.11 23.59 0.94
C ILE A 439 9.47 24.76 0.04
N ASP A 440 10.77 25.00 -0.18
CA ASP A 440 11.25 26.12 -0.99
C ASP A 440 10.89 25.94 -2.47
N ASP A 441 11.01 24.72 -2.99
CA ASP A 441 10.58 24.40 -4.35
C ASP A 441 9.07 24.51 -4.51
N THR A 442 8.28 24.09 -3.49
CA THR A 442 6.82 24.28 -3.51
C THR A 442 6.44 25.76 -3.64
N LYS A 443 7.16 26.68 -2.97
CA LYS A 443 6.92 28.14 -3.08
C LYS A 443 7.27 28.69 -4.47
N LYS A 444 8.31 28.15 -5.13
CA LYS A 444 8.69 28.56 -6.48
C LYS A 444 7.66 28.21 -7.55
N VAL A 445 6.90 27.13 -7.36
CA VAL A 445 5.82 26.74 -8.29
C VAL A 445 4.70 27.78 -8.34
N ASP A 446 4.53 28.60 -7.27
CA ASP A 446 3.47 29.59 -7.17
C ASP A 446 3.88 30.98 -7.72
N THR A 447 5.16 31.15 -8.10
CA THR A 447 5.71 32.41 -8.69
C THR A 447 5.85 32.28 -10.20
#